data_837e4251a8af4391bc1e7b9d3b88b268
#
_entry.id   837e4251a8af4391bc1e7b9d3b88b268
#
_cell.length_a   1.000
_cell.length_b   1.000
_cell.length_c   1.000
_cell.angle_alpha   90.00
_cell.angle_beta   90.00
_cell.angle_gamma   90.00
#
_symmetry.space_group_name_H-M   'P 1'
#
loop_
_entity.id
_entity.type
_entity.pdbx_description
1 polymer ?
#
loop_
_entity_poly.entity_id
_entity_poly.type
_entity_poly.pdbx_seq_one_letter_code
_entity_poly.pdbx_strand_id
1 'polypeptide(L)'
;VPEQATGVALNTVEVRFTGGMLALNRLLMMLQNKRMPVAGFTLGHDREGMRATILLDCPPEPALRYTAIISALEDVTEAGPAQTIDVSLVETSADWRTAAAAAGVEAHENEGTVVVTGEPEKVDGFLAALGDDVEDVVRMGPVARPDVRGGV
;
A
#
# COMPACT_ATOMS: atom_id res chain seq x y z
N VAL A 1 21.31 0.12 -14.43
CA VAL A 1 20.78 -0.43 -13.57
C VAL A 1 19.49 -1.19 -13.58
N PRO A 2 19.57 -2.39 -13.43
CA PRO A 2 18.42 -3.27 -13.57
C PRO A 2 17.32 -3.05 -12.58
N GLU A 3 17.65 -2.53 -11.47
CA GLU A 3 16.64 -2.39 -10.45
C GLU A 3 15.48 -1.54 -10.89
N GLN A 4 15.72 -0.58 -11.72
CA GLN A 4 14.64 0.22 -12.16
C GLN A 4 13.65 -0.58 -12.96
N ALA A 5 14.14 -1.47 -13.75
CA ALA A 5 13.24 -2.27 -14.54
C ALA A 5 12.37 -3.13 -13.63
N THR A 6 12.93 -3.57 -12.54
CA THR A 6 12.17 -4.46 -11.69
C THR A 6 11.07 -3.77 -10.95
N GLY A 7 11.25 -2.49 -10.64
CA GLY A 7 10.26 -1.83 -9.81
C GLY A 7 8.98 -1.47 -10.50
N VAL A 8 8.93 -1.63 -11.83
CA VAL A 8 7.78 -1.11 -12.55
C VAL A 8 6.61 -2.04 -12.57
N ALA A 9 6.73 -3.25 -12.07
CA ALA A 9 5.69 -4.25 -12.22
C ALA A 9 4.77 -4.33 -11.01
N LEU A 10 4.66 -3.25 -10.24
CA LEU A 10 3.82 -3.30 -9.03
C LEU A 10 2.38 -2.96 -9.38
N ASN A 11 1.48 -3.82 -8.95
CA ASN A 11 0.05 -3.63 -9.14
C ASN A 11 -0.65 -3.79 -7.81
N THR A 12 -1.67 -2.98 -7.58
CA THR A 12 -2.39 -2.95 -6.32
C THR A 12 -3.75 -3.58 -6.48
N VAL A 13 -4.12 -4.41 -5.51
CA VAL A 13 -5.45 -5.02 -5.46
C VAL A 13 -6.05 -4.70 -4.12
N GLU A 14 -7.23 -4.09 -4.13
CA GLU A 14 -7.98 -3.90 -2.91
C GLU A 14 -8.96 -5.06 -2.76
N VAL A 15 -9.01 -5.63 -1.55
CA VAL A 15 -9.88 -6.75 -1.26
C VAL A 15 -10.76 -6.38 -0.07
N ARG A 16 -12.06 -6.46 -0.26
CA ARG A 16 -13.02 -6.24 0.82
C ARG A 16 -13.60 -7.58 1.22
N PHE A 17 -13.60 -7.85 2.52
CA PHE A 17 -14.05 -9.15 2.99
C PHE A 17 -14.68 -9.05 4.36
N THR A 18 -15.51 -10.02 4.68
CA THR A 18 -16.18 -10.15 5.96
C THR A 18 -15.75 -11.47 6.59
N GLY A 19 -16.05 -11.63 7.88
CA GLY A 19 -15.71 -12.89 8.55
C GLY A 19 -14.54 -12.79 9.50
N GLY A 20 -14.01 -11.59 9.70
CA GLY A 20 -13.00 -11.33 10.71
C GLY A 20 -11.71 -12.08 10.50
N MET A 21 -11.09 -12.51 11.59
CA MET A 21 -9.77 -13.13 11.54
C MET A 21 -9.76 -14.44 10.77
N LEU A 22 -10.85 -15.19 10.79
CA LEU A 22 -10.90 -16.43 10.04
C LEU A 22 -10.82 -16.16 8.54
N ALA A 23 -11.56 -15.15 8.08
CA ALA A 23 -11.51 -14.77 6.68
C ALA A 23 -10.12 -14.25 6.29
N LEU A 24 -9.50 -13.46 7.16
CA LEU A 24 -8.15 -12.98 6.92
C LEU A 24 -7.18 -14.15 6.78
N ASN A 25 -7.30 -15.12 7.66
CA ASN A 25 -6.41 -16.29 7.59
C ASN A 25 -6.59 -17.04 6.27
N ARG A 26 -7.83 -17.20 5.82
CA ARG A 26 -8.07 -17.86 4.54
C ARG A 26 -7.45 -17.09 3.38
N LEU A 27 -7.55 -15.75 3.42
CA LEU A 27 -6.95 -14.92 2.39
C LEU A 27 -5.44 -15.11 2.37
N LEU A 28 -4.80 -15.01 3.53
CA LEU A 28 -3.36 -15.14 3.61
C LEU A 28 -2.89 -16.52 3.15
N MET A 29 -3.61 -17.57 3.54
CA MET A 29 -3.25 -18.91 3.11
C MET A 29 -3.38 -19.08 1.62
N MET A 30 -4.39 -18.45 1.03
CA MET A 30 -4.56 -18.57 -0.41
C MET A 30 -3.43 -17.82 -1.14
N LEU A 31 -3.05 -16.65 -0.67
CA LEU A 31 -1.91 -15.92 -1.25
C LEU A 31 -0.67 -16.79 -1.20
N GLN A 32 -0.45 -17.46 -0.09
CA GLN A 32 0.72 -18.30 0.08
C GLN A 32 0.65 -19.55 -0.80
N ASN A 33 -0.49 -20.22 -0.81
CA ASN A 33 -0.63 -21.47 -1.55
C ASN A 33 -0.53 -21.27 -3.06
N LYS A 34 -1.00 -20.12 -3.54
CA LYS A 34 -0.91 -19.80 -4.95
C LYS A 34 0.40 -19.12 -5.30
N ARG A 35 1.25 -18.91 -4.30
CA ARG A 35 2.57 -18.30 -4.49
C ARG A 35 2.48 -16.96 -5.21
N MET A 36 1.49 -16.16 -4.81
CA MET A 36 1.36 -14.83 -5.38
C MET A 36 2.53 -13.96 -4.93
N PRO A 37 3.08 -13.13 -5.83
CA PRO A 37 4.26 -12.32 -5.50
C PRO A 37 3.88 -11.08 -4.72
N VAL A 38 3.59 -11.24 -3.44
CA VAL A 38 3.14 -10.15 -2.58
C VAL A 38 4.35 -9.34 -2.14
N ALA A 39 4.39 -8.07 -2.53
CA ALA A 39 5.43 -7.14 -2.12
C ALA A 39 5.00 -6.29 -0.93
N GLY A 40 3.71 -6.19 -0.65
CA GLY A 40 3.21 -5.44 0.48
C GLY A 40 1.79 -5.84 0.79
N PHE A 41 1.40 -5.65 2.04
CA PHE A 41 0.07 -6.02 2.50
C PHE A 41 -0.31 -5.06 3.61
N THR A 42 -1.42 -4.35 3.42
CA THR A 42 -1.92 -3.41 4.42
C THR A 42 -3.35 -3.80 4.75
N LEU A 43 -3.66 -3.86 6.03
CA LEU A 43 -4.97 -4.26 6.49
C LEU A 43 -5.61 -3.12 7.25
N GLY A 44 -6.83 -2.79 6.89
CA GLY A 44 -7.65 -1.84 7.61
C GLY A 44 -9.05 -2.36 7.73
N HIS A 45 -9.94 -1.54 8.26
CA HIS A 45 -11.33 -1.91 8.36
C HIS A 45 -12.18 -0.66 8.15
N ASP A 46 -13.41 -0.88 7.72
CA ASP A 46 -14.38 0.18 7.59
C ASP A 46 -15.67 -0.25 8.27
N ARG A 47 -16.76 0.43 7.98
CA ARG A 47 -18.03 0.11 8.64
C ARG A 47 -18.58 -1.26 8.25
N GLU A 48 -18.17 -1.77 7.11
CA GLU A 48 -18.76 -2.99 6.57
C GLU A 48 -17.92 -4.22 6.82
N GLY A 49 -16.64 -4.05 7.14
CA GLY A 49 -15.77 -5.18 7.35
C GLY A 49 -14.32 -4.81 7.19
N MET A 50 -13.54 -5.73 6.68
CA MET A 50 -12.11 -5.53 6.53
C MET A 50 -11.74 -5.19 5.09
N ARG A 51 -10.66 -4.44 4.96
CA ARG A 51 -10.12 -4.05 3.67
C ARG A 51 -8.63 -4.33 3.67
N ALA A 52 -8.19 -5.10 2.70
CA ALA A 52 -6.76 -5.36 2.51
C ALA A 52 -6.32 -4.69 1.22
N THR A 53 -5.15 -4.07 1.26
CA THR A 53 -4.50 -3.57 0.07
C THR A 53 -3.29 -4.45 -0.16
N ILE A 54 -3.26 -5.14 -1.28
CA ILE A 54 -2.20 -6.09 -1.62
C ILE A 54 -1.40 -5.52 -2.78
N LEU A 55 -0.11 -5.41 -2.58
CA LEU A 55 0.80 -4.94 -3.61
C LEU A 55 1.44 -6.16 -4.24
N LEU A 56 1.16 -6.38 -5.53
CA LEU A 56 1.67 -7.53 -6.26
C LEU A 56 2.81 -7.11 -7.16
N ASP A 57 3.93 -7.81 -7.06
CA ASP A 57 5.09 -7.55 -7.90
C ASP A 57 4.99 -8.40 -9.15
N CYS A 58 4.12 -7.97 -10.06
CA CYS A 58 3.89 -8.67 -11.30
C CYS A 58 3.25 -7.74 -12.32
N PRO A 59 3.33 -8.07 -13.61
CA PRO A 59 2.66 -7.28 -14.64
C PRO A 59 1.14 -7.29 -14.50
N PRO A 60 0.45 -6.40 -15.22
CA PRO A 60 -1.02 -6.29 -15.07
C PRO A 60 -1.78 -7.57 -15.39
N GLU A 61 -1.34 -8.33 -16.37
CA GLU A 61 -2.10 -9.52 -16.77
C GLU A 61 -2.11 -10.59 -15.69
N PRO A 62 -0.96 -11.00 -15.12
CA PRO A 62 -1.01 -11.90 -13.97
C PRO A 62 -1.78 -11.32 -12.79
N ALA A 63 -1.71 -10.01 -12.58
CA ALA A 63 -2.44 -9.38 -11.49
C ALA A 63 -3.95 -9.57 -11.66
N LEU A 64 -4.45 -9.50 -12.88
CA LEU A 64 -5.86 -9.75 -13.15
C LEU A 64 -6.25 -11.18 -12.80
N ARG A 65 -5.39 -12.14 -13.15
CA ARG A 65 -5.65 -13.53 -12.80
C ARG A 65 -5.69 -13.75 -11.30
N TYR A 66 -4.74 -13.15 -10.59
CA TYR A 66 -4.70 -13.26 -9.14
C TYR A 66 -5.92 -12.61 -8.51
N THR A 67 -6.35 -11.48 -9.06
CA THR A 67 -7.55 -10.80 -8.57
C THR A 67 -8.78 -11.70 -8.71
N ALA A 68 -8.89 -12.40 -9.84
CA ALA A 68 -10.00 -13.30 -10.06
C ALA A 68 -9.98 -14.46 -9.05
N ILE A 69 -8.81 -14.98 -8.75
CA ILE A 69 -8.68 -16.05 -7.76
C ILE A 69 -9.10 -15.55 -6.38
N ILE A 70 -8.67 -14.34 -6.02
CA ILE A 70 -9.04 -13.75 -4.73
C ILE A 70 -10.55 -13.53 -4.66
N SER A 71 -11.14 -13.05 -5.74
CA SER A 71 -12.58 -12.79 -5.79
C SER A 71 -13.41 -14.04 -5.58
N ALA A 72 -12.85 -15.20 -5.85
CA ALA A 72 -13.58 -16.45 -5.73
C ALA A 72 -13.67 -16.94 -4.29
N LEU A 73 -12.94 -16.35 -3.37
CA LEU A 73 -13.04 -16.71 -1.96
C LEU A 73 -14.41 -16.33 -1.43
N GLU A 74 -14.97 -17.22 -0.62
CA GLU A 74 -16.32 -17.05 -0.11
C GLU A 74 -16.48 -15.76 0.69
N ASP A 75 -15.47 -15.43 1.48
CA ASP A 75 -15.55 -14.29 2.37
C ASP A 75 -15.33 -12.95 1.66
N VAL A 76 -14.86 -12.98 0.42
CA VAL A 76 -14.53 -11.76 -0.31
C VAL A 76 -15.78 -11.21 -0.95
N THR A 77 -16.10 -9.96 -0.64
CA THR A 77 -17.25 -9.28 -1.24
C THR A 77 -16.88 -8.52 -2.49
N GLU A 78 -15.64 -8.06 -2.57
CA GLU A 78 -15.20 -7.31 -3.73
C GLU A 78 -13.68 -7.33 -3.79
N ALA A 79 -13.11 -7.45 -4.99
CA ALA A 79 -11.68 -7.35 -5.20
C ALA A 79 -11.43 -6.67 -6.55
N GLY A 80 -10.48 -5.76 -6.59
CA GLY A 80 -10.16 -5.06 -7.83
C GLY A 80 -9.08 -4.02 -7.62
N PRO A 81 -8.72 -3.31 -8.68
CA PRO A 81 -7.73 -2.24 -8.59
C PRO A 81 -8.25 -1.07 -7.77
N ALA A 82 -7.35 -0.31 -7.19
CA ALA A 82 -7.72 0.84 -6.39
C ALA A 82 -6.65 1.90 -6.47
N GLN A 83 -7.08 3.13 -6.32
CA GLN A 83 -6.15 4.23 -6.11
C GLN A 83 -5.63 4.14 -4.68
N THR A 84 -4.36 4.41 -4.52
CA THR A 84 -3.73 4.22 -3.22
C THR A 84 -3.06 5.49 -2.74
N ILE A 85 -2.79 5.51 -1.44
CA ILE A 85 -1.98 6.53 -0.82
C ILE A 85 -0.95 5.81 0.04
N ASP A 86 0.26 6.31 0.03
CA ASP A 86 1.29 5.76 0.90
C ASP A 86 1.35 6.57 2.18
N VAL A 87 1.59 5.89 3.28
CA VAL A 87 1.72 6.52 4.60
C VAL A 87 3.01 6.01 5.21
N SER A 88 3.84 6.92 5.69
CA SER A 88 5.11 6.57 6.29
C SER A 88 5.36 7.39 7.54
N LEU A 89 6.02 6.76 8.51
CA LEU A 89 6.48 7.44 9.72
C LEU A 89 7.99 7.50 9.64
N VAL A 90 8.56 8.70 9.78
CA VAL A 90 9.98 8.93 9.52
C VAL A 90 10.61 9.65 10.70
N GLU A 91 11.77 9.16 11.14
CA GLU A 91 12.63 9.88 12.07
C GLU A 91 13.84 10.39 11.30
N THR A 92 14.02 11.69 11.32
CA THR A 92 15.14 12.30 10.61
C THR A 92 15.49 13.64 11.25
N SER A 93 16.76 13.98 11.18
CA SER A 93 17.25 15.30 11.57
C SER A 93 17.43 16.23 10.39
N ALA A 94 17.16 15.75 9.18
CA ALA A 94 17.33 16.57 7.99
C ALA A 94 16.20 17.57 7.83
N ASP A 95 16.37 18.47 6.87
CA ASP A 95 15.33 19.45 6.53
C ASP A 95 14.26 18.75 5.70
N TRP A 96 13.37 18.08 6.40
CA TRP A 96 12.34 17.31 5.73
C TRP A 96 11.27 18.20 5.09
N ARG A 97 11.10 19.42 5.60
CA ARG A 97 10.09 20.32 5.03
C ARG A 97 10.42 20.70 3.59
N THR A 98 11.66 21.03 3.35
CA THR A 98 12.09 21.35 1.99
C THR A 98 11.99 20.14 1.09
N ALA A 99 12.41 18.98 1.58
CA ALA A 99 12.34 17.76 0.80
C ALA A 99 10.90 17.37 0.47
N ALA A 100 9.98 17.56 1.43
CA ALA A 100 8.58 17.25 1.21
C ALA A 100 7.96 18.13 0.14
N ALA A 101 8.27 19.43 0.20
CA ALA A 101 7.75 20.35 -0.81
C ALA A 101 8.27 19.99 -2.20
N ALA A 102 9.54 19.65 -2.29
CA ALA A 102 10.14 19.30 -3.57
C ALA A 102 9.57 17.99 -4.12
N ALA A 103 9.29 17.04 -3.26
CA ALA A 103 8.76 15.75 -3.69
C ALA A 103 7.26 15.77 -3.95
N GLY A 104 6.55 16.78 -3.46
CA GLY A 104 5.12 16.85 -3.65
C GLY A 104 4.33 15.97 -2.70
N VAL A 105 4.87 15.69 -1.53
CA VAL A 105 4.18 14.93 -0.50
C VAL A 105 3.74 15.86 0.61
N GLU A 106 2.77 15.42 1.39
CA GLU A 106 2.37 16.12 2.59
C GLU A 106 3.09 15.49 3.77
N ALA A 107 3.61 16.35 4.65
CA ALA A 107 4.34 15.87 5.80
C ALA A 107 4.13 16.82 6.95
N HIS A 108 4.02 16.27 8.15
CA HIS A 108 3.93 17.08 9.35
C HIS A 108 4.56 16.32 10.50
N GLU A 109 4.96 17.06 11.52
CA GLU A 109 5.62 16.47 12.67
C GLU A 109 4.59 16.21 13.77
N ASN A 110 4.69 15.03 14.38
CA ASN A 110 3.86 14.64 15.50
C ASN A 110 4.79 14.06 16.55
N GLU A 111 5.09 14.85 17.57
CA GLU A 111 5.92 14.42 18.71
C GLU A 111 7.23 13.79 18.27
N GLY A 112 7.91 14.47 17.35
CA GLY A 112 9.22 14.02 16.91
C GLY A 112 9.23 13.08 15.72
N THR A 113 8.07 12.58 15.32
CA THR A 113 7.95 11.70 14.17
C THR A 113 7.33 12.49 13.03
N VAL A 114 7.91 12.36 11.84
CA VAL A 114 7.35 13.01 10.66
C VAL A 114 6.39 12.04 9.99
N VAL A 115 5.14 12.46 9.86
CA VAL A 115 4.10 11.67 9.19
C VAL A 115 4.01 12.14 7.76
N VAL A 116 4.22 11.21 6.81
CA VAL A 116 4.32 11.54 5.40
C VAL A 116 3.23 10.80 4.65
N THR A 117 2.50 11.51 3.81
CA THR A 117 1.48 10.90 2.97
C THR A 117 1.60 11.41 1.55
N GLY A 118 1.24 10.57 0.59
CA GLY A 118 1.27 10.96 -0.81
C GLY A 118 1.21 9.76 -1.73
N GLU A 119 1.31 10.03 -3.01
CA GLU A 119 1.41 8.96 -3.98
C GLU A 119 2.69 8.16 -3.73
N PRO A 120 2.64 6.83 -3.89
CA PRO A 120 3.79 6.00 -3.54
C PRO A 120 5.11 6.45 -4.18
N GLU A 121 5.08 6.83 -5.46
CA GLU A 121 6.30 7.26 -6.13
C GLU A 121 6.84 8.55 -5.53
N LYS A 122 5.95 9.43 -5.11
CA LYS A 122 6.38 10.69 -4.51
C LYS A 122 6.96 10.48 -3.13
N VAL A 123 6.39 9.55 -2.36
CA VAL A 123 6.96 9.20 -1.07
C VAL A 123 8.33 8.56 -1.25
N ASP A 124 8.49 7.71 -2.27
CA ASP A 124 9.80 7.16 -2.59
C ASP A 124 10.81 8.26 -2.87
N GLY A 125 10.42 9.27 -3.64
CA GLY A 125 11.29 10.40 -3.96
C GLY A 125 11.66 11.19 -2.72
N PHE A 126 10.71 11.39 -1.83
CA PHE A 126 10.95 12.11 -0.58
C PHE A 126 11.99 11.35 0.27
N LEU A 127 11.80 10.05 0.43
CA LEU A 127 12.72 9.26 1.24
C LEU A 127 14.11 9.21 0.61
N ALA A 128 14.17 9.12 -0.72
CA ALA A 128 15.45 9.13 -1.41
C ALA A 128 16.17 10.47 -1.22
N ALA A 129 15.42 11.56 -1.21
CA ALA A 129 16.02 12.89 -1.02
C ALA A 129 16.61 13.06 0.36
N LEU A 130 16.02 12.42 1.38
CA LEU A 130 16.59 12.48 2.72
C LEU A 130 17.85 11.62 2.84
N GLY A 131 17.95 10.57 2.05
CA GLY A 131 19.15 9.74 1.99
C GLY A 131 19.54 9.15 3.32
N ASP A 132 20.80 9.33 3.67
CA ASP A 132 21.34 8.74 4.90
C ASP A 132 20.94 9.48 6.16
N ASP A 133 20.24 10.58 6.02
CA ASP A 133 19.81 11.36 7.18
C ASP A 133 18.53 10.79 7.82
N VAL A 134 17.99 9.73 7.27
CA VAL A 134 16.86 9.04 7.86
C VAL A 134 17.38 8.09 8.92
N GLU A 135 16.92 8.29 10.17
CA GLU A 135 17.32 7.42 11.26
C GLU A 135 16.44 6.19 11.34
N ASP A 136 15.16 6.33 11.00
CA ASP A 136 14.25 5.20 10.98
C ASP A 136 13.07 5.54 10.10
N VAL A 137 12.48 4.52 9.49
CA VAL A 137 11.29 4.70 8.67
C VAL A 137 10.42 3.46 8.78
N VAL A 138 9.11 3.69 8.97
CA VAL A 138 8.11 2.64 8.94
C VAL A 138 7.13 3.00 7.84
N ARG A 139 7.06 2.18 6.81
CA ARG A 139 6.11 2.40 5.73
C ARG A 139 4.88 1.53 5.97
N MET A 140 3.73 2.17 5.97
CA MET A 140 2.47 1.49 6.24
C MET A 140 1.57 1.45 5.02
N GLY A 141 2.08 1.82 3.88
CA GLY A 141 1.34 1.83 2.65
C GLY A 141 1.97 0.93 1.62
N PRO A 142 1.42 0.94 0.41
CA PRO A 142 0.24 1.73 0.05
C PRO A 142 -1.04 1.19 0.64
N VAL A 143 -2.00 2.09 0.83
CA VAL A 143 -3.32 1.78 1.34
C VAL A 143 -4.33 2.25 0.30
N ALA A 144 -5.34 1.44 0.03
CA ALA A 144 -6.39 1.84 -0.89
C ALA A 144 -7.17 3.01 -0.31
N ARG A 145 -7.42 4.01 -1.15
CA ARG A 145 -8.18 5.17 -0.72
C ARG A 145 -9.64 4.79 -0.54
N PRO A 146 -10.35 5.46 0.37
CA PRO A 146 -11.78 5.22 0.49
C PRO A 146 -12.48 5.50 -0.82
N ASP A 147 -13.52 4.74 -1.07
CA ASP A 147 -14.32 4.91 -2.25
C ASP A 147 -15.27 6.08 -2.01
N VAL A 148 -15.16 7.11 -2.81
CA VAL A 148 -15.97 8.30 -2.62
C VAL A 148 -17.10 8.41 -3.61
N ARG A 149 -17.31 7.40 -4.46
CA ARG A 149 -18.35 7.49 -5.47
C ARG A 149 -19.70 7.52 -4.78
N GLY A 150 -20.58 8.29 -5.33
CA GLY A 150 -21.94 8.35 -4.85
C GLY A 150 -22.09 9.01 -3.52
N GLY A 151 -21.07 9.06 -2.75
CA GLY A 151 -21.15 9.63 -1.45
C GLY A 151 -21.00 11.10 -1.45
N VAL A 152 -20.75 11.57 -2.57
CA VAL A 152 -20.52 12.97 -2.57
C VAL A 152 -21.74 13.76 -2.48
#